data_7293cd11b02eac44b6d9ff674cb36bba
#
_entry.id   7293cd11b02eac44b6d9ff674cb36bba
#
_cell.length_a   1.000
_cell.length_b   1.000
_cell.length_c   1.000
_cell.angle_alpha   90.00
_cell.angle_beta   90.00
_cell.angle_gamma   90.00
#
_symmetry.space_group_name_H-M   'P 1'
#
loop_
_entity.id
_entity.type
_entity.pdbx_description
1 polymer ?
#
loop_
_entity_poly.entity_id
_entity_poly.type
_entity_poly.pdbx_seq_one_letter_code
_entity_poly.pdbx_strand_id
1 'polypeptide(L)'
;MYLSSRAKRRISVTSTMFFEILPPFGRLNNTIGIPKVGKVLINLALRLQKTTNRFVFLQRLYYFCILQTMKVLILKIKKKNTMASLKEKIGYGFGDMSSSAFWKIFSAYLPIFYATVFQLSLEVTGVLMLVTRIWDAVSDPMMGIISDRTQTRWGKYRPYLLWMAIPFAVAGVMLFTKPEFGEPGNTIWAFFTYILMMTVYTGINVPYGSMLGVMTEDSDEKTVFSSFRMFFAYAGSFIVLAFWEPLCNFFANMLGTLKAGETLTRDPQAWQYAMMVVGVTCFLLFVLTFFMTRENVKTVEKTTSVKDDLGSLLHNGPWWILLGGVLFFNFFNAIRYAAIPFFFTTLIAADAHLSFFSIDFLFYAGIFLAIGEVANMAGVAMTTPITLKLGKKSTFLYSLVGLIVLCIAFYFVPTTGTGAYWTLLILQILISILTGIISPLVWSMYADISDYAELKFKTASTGLIFSSSSMAQKFGGAFGGAAVMWLLAAFGFNTEEGAVQTEEAIHGIQLLMSWIPAGIAVLSAIFIIIYPLTTKRMKEIGEQLKEFRK
;
A
#
# COMPACT_ATOMS: atom_id res chain seq x y z
N MET A 1 -19.52 38.92 -33.45
CA MET A 1 -20.46 37.93 -33.94
C MET A 1 -21.67 37.89 -33.03
N TYR A 2 -22.81 38.40 -33.48
CA TYR A 2 -24.02 38.64 -32.69
C TYR A 2 -24.82 37.36 -32.47
N LEU A 3 -25.04 36.97 -31.21
CA LEU A 3 -25.96 35.92 -30.85
C LEU A 3 -27.40 36.47 -30.81
N SER A 4 -28.34 35.75 -31.42
CA SER A 4 -29.73 36.19 -31.61
C SER A 4 -30.47 36.44 -30.29
N SER A 5 -31.42 37.37 -30.31
CA SER A 5 -32.21 37.80 -29.14
C SER A 5 -33.01 36.67 -28.45
N ARG A 6 -33.29 35.57 -29.14
CA ARG A 6 -33.96 34.37 -28.57
C ARG A 6 -33.07 33.55 -27.63
N ALA A 7 -31.76 33.52 -27.89
CA ALA A 7 -30.81 32.82 -27.01
C ALA A 7 -30.60 33.58 -25.69
N LYS A 8 -30.66 34.90 -25.69
CA LYS A 8 -30.57 35.72 -24.48
C LYS A 8 -31.77 35.54 -23.52
N ARG A 9 -33.00 35.33 -24.05
CA ARG A 9 -34.22 35.11 -23.22
C ARG A 9 -34.22 33.72 -22.56
N ARG A 10 -33.74 32.65 -23.23
CA ARG A 10 -33.66 31.31 -22.62
C ARG A 10 -32.63 31.21 -21.50
N ILE A 11 -31.55 31.96 -21.57
CA ILE A 11 -30.49 32.00 -20.55
C ILE A 11 -30.93 32.76 -19.29
N SER A 12 -31.78 33.80 -19.47
CA SER A 12 -32.33 34.57 -18.37
C SER A 12 -33.33 33.74 -17.53
N VAL A 13 -34.20 32.96 -18.16
CA VAL A 13 -35.21 32.13 -17.47
C VAL A 13 -34.58 30.98 -16.67
N THR A 14 -33.48 30.35 -17.15
CA THR A 14 -32.81 29.30 -16.43
C THR A 14 -31.98 29.83 -15.24
N SER A 15 -31.51 31.08 -15.29
CA SER A 15 -30.77 31.66 -14.15
C SER A 15 -31.70 32.09 -13.02
N THR A 16 -32.93 32.50 -13.33
CA THR A 16 -33.95 32.92 -12.33
C THR A 16 -34.51 31.71 -11.56
N MET A 17 -34.75 30.59 -12.24
CA MET A 17 -35.23 29.36 -11.60
C MET A 17 -34.23 28.72 -10.62
N PHE A 18 -32.94 28.96 -10.80
CA PHE A 18 -31.87 28.43 -9.92
C PHE A 18 -31.71 29.28 -8.64
N PHE A 19 -32.17 30.51 -8.63
CA PHE A 19 -32.09 31.43 -7.48
C PHE A 19 -33.26 31.26 -6.49
N GLU A 20 -34.38 30.70 -6.90
CA GLU A 20 -35.54 30.45 -6.01
C GLU A 20 -35.32 29.24 -5.07
N ILE A 21 -34.38 28.35 -5.38
CA ILE A 21 -34.10 27.14 -4.59
C ILE A 21 -33.05 27.37 -3.50
N LEU A 22 -32.33 28.50 -3.50
CA LEU A 22 -31.30 28.82 -2.52
C LEU A 22 -31.67 30.03 -1.68
N PRO A 23 -31.55 29.98 -0.32
CA PRO A 23 -31.81 31.14 0.52
C PRO A 23 -30.91 32.32 0.14
N PRO A 24 -31.40 33.57 0.17
CA PRO A 24 -30.67 34.75 -0.24
C PRO A 24 -29.39 34.92 0.57
N PHE A 25 -28.26 35.08 -0.13
CA PHE A 25 -26.91 35.19 0.40
C PHE A 25 -26.72 36.29 1.47
N GLY A 26 -27.62 37.22 1.61
CA GLY A 26 -27.60 38.31 2.60
C GLY A 26 -27.75 37.85 4.05
N ARG A 27 -28.44 36.74 4.33
CA ARG A 27 -28.64 36.25 5.70
C ARG A 27 -27.49 35.43 6.27
N LEU A 28 -26.58 34.98 5.44
CA LEU A 28 -25.37 34.21 5.86
C LEU A 28 -24.23 35.08 6.37
N ASN A 29 -24.30 36.41 6.16
CA ASN A 29 -23.21 37.32 6.53
C ASN A 29 -23.11 37.67 8.02
N ASN A 30 -24.22 37.54 8.77
CA ASN A 30 -24.25 37.99 10.17
C ASN A 30 -24.02 36.89 11.22
N THR A 31 -24.07 35.63 10.83
CA THR A 31 -23.98 34.51 11.79
C THR A 31 -22.58 33.81 11.80
N ILE A 32 -21.74 34.06 10.83
CA ILE A 32 -20.40 33.41 10.76
C ILE A 32 -19.37 34.46 10.37
N GLY A 33 -18.50 34.83 11.31
CA GLY A 33 -17.36 35.76 11.08
C GLY A 33 -16.42 35.24 9.98
N ILE A 34 -16.62 35.70 8.74
CA ILE A 34 -15.83 35.29 7.58
C ILE A 34 -14.52 36.09 7.56
N PRO A 35 -13.34 35.47 7.51
CA PRO A 35 -12.07 36.18 7.36
C PRO A 35 -12.02 37.04 6.10
N LYS A 36 -11.17 38.09 6.10
CA LYS A 36 -11.02 39.07 4.98
C LYS A 36 -10.91 38.40 3.59
N VAL A 37 -10.27 37.25 3.48
CA VAL A 37 -10.12 36.47 2.24
C VAL A 37 -11.46 35.92 1.74
N GLY A 38 -12.36 35.48 2.63
CA GLY A 38 -13.70 35.00 2.25
C GLY A 38 -14.57 36.12 1.66
N LYS A 39 -14.47 37.36 2.18
CA LYS A 39 -15.19 38.53 1.64
C LYS A 39 -14.70 38.92 0.24
N VAL A 40 -13.39 38.83 -0.01
CA VAL A 40 -12.80 39.11 -1.33
C VAL A 40 -13.25 38.08 -2.37
N LEU A 41 -13.28 36.82 -2.00
CA LEU A 41 -13.73 35.73 -2.90
C LEU A 41 -15.23 35.80 -3.21
N ILE A 42 -16.07 36.17 -2.23
CA ILE A 42 -17.49 36.39 -2.45
C ILE A 42 -17.74 37.59 -3.38
N ASN A 43 -17.02 38.71 -3.20
CA ASN A 43 -17.11 39.86 -4.07
C ASN A 43 -16.58 39.59 -5.49
N LEU A 44 -15.56 38.74 -5.64
CA LEU A 44 -15.06 38.29 -6.94
C LEU A 44 -16.09 37.39 -7.64
N ALA A 45 -16.74 36.47 -6.92
CA ALA A 45 -17.80 35.61 -7.43
C ALA A 45 -19.03 36.43 -7.88
N LEU A 46 -19.42 37.45 -7.12
CA LEU A 46 -20.52 38.36 -7.46
C LEU A 46 -20.18 39.27 -8.68
N ARG A 47 -18.92 39.65 -8.87
CA ARG A 47 -18.47 40.41 -10.07
C ARG A 47 -18.47 39.52 -11.33
N LEU A 48 -18.11 38.26 -11.22
CA LEU A 48 -18.12 37.29 -12.31
C LEU A 48 -19.55 36.87 -12.74
N GLN A 49 -20.56 37.15 -11.92
CA GLN A 49 -21.97 36.86 -12.21
C GLN A 49 -22.56 37.77 -13.31
N LYS A 50 -21.90 38.85 -13.67
CA LYS A 50 -22.43 39.87 -14.63
C LYS A 50 -22.06 39.61 -16.11
N THR A 51 -21.32 38.55 -16.44
CA THR A 51 -20.91 38.25 -17.81
C THR A 51 -21.50 36.92 -18.33
N THR A 52 -22.22 36.98 -19.43
CA THR A 52 -23.04 35.93 -20.02
C THR A 52 -22.30 35.13 -21.11
N ASN A 53 -22.04 33.85 -20.91
CA ASN A 53 -21.88 32.86 -21.99
C ASN A 53 -21.92 31.40 -21.48
N ARG A 54 -22.45 30.43 -22.24
CA ARG A 54 -22.64 29.02 -21.84
C ARG A 54 -21.36 28.30 -21.36
N PHE A 55 -20.21 28.67 -21.90
CA PHE A 55 -18.90 28.14 -21.45
C PHE A 55 -18.57 28.66 -20.04
N VAL A 56 -18.98 29.86 -19.70
CA VAL A 56 -18.84 30.47 -18.37
C VAL A 56 -19.75 29.79 -17.33
N PHE A 57 -20.87 29.17 -17.73
CA PHE A 57 -21.75 28.46 -16.78
C PHE A 57 -21.13 27.17 -16.25
N LEU A 58 -20.53 26.34 -17.10
CA LEU A 58 -19.80 25.15 -16.68
C LEU A 58 -18.55 25.48 -15.87
N GLN A 59 -17.85 26.53 -16.26
CA GLN A 59 -16.71 27.05 -15.51
C GLN A 59 -17.15 27.63 -14.15
N ARG A 60 -18.33 28.24 -14.05
CA ARG A 60 -18.93 28.72 -12.79
C ARG A 60 -19.41 27.57 -11.91
N LEU A 61 -20.00 26.53 -12.47
CA LEU A 61 -20.37 25.31 -11.72
C LEU A 61 -19.13 24.61 -11.15
N TYR A 62 -18.06 24.55 -11.92
CA TYR A 62 -16.76 24.03 -11.50
C TYR A 62 -16.13 24.91 -10.40
N TYR A 63 -16.13 26.24 -10.57
CA TYR A 63 -15.67 27.19 -9.52
C TYR A 63 -16.58 27.17 -8.30
N PHE A 64 -17.88 26.99 -8.45
CA PHE A 64 -18.81 26.87 -7.32
C PHE A 64 -18.60 25.56 -6.56
N CYS A 65 -18.39 24.43 -7.23
CA CYS A 65 -17.99 23.16 -6.60
C CYS A 65 -16.64 23.28 -5.90
N ILE A 66 -15.66 23.95 -6.51
CA ILE A 66 -14.37 24.23 -5.88
C ILE A 66 -14.55 25.15 -4.66
N LEU A 67 -15.35 26.22 -4.77
CA LEU A 67 -15.62 27.14 -3.66
C LEU A 67 -16.43 26.47 -2.53
N GLN A 68 -17.37 25.59 -2.82
CA GLN A 68 -18.05 24.77 -1.81
C GLN A 68 -17.11 23.76 -1.16
N THR A 69 -16.28 23.09 -1.95
CA THR A 69 -15.26 22.17 -1.45
C THR A 69 -14.20 22.92 -0.63
N MET A 70 -13.75 24.10 -1.09
CA MET A 70 -12.85 24.98 -0.33
C MET A 70 -13.54 25.56 0.91
N LYS A 71 -14.83 25.88 0.87
CA LYS A 71 -15.60 26.38 2.02
C LYS A 71 -15.75 25.29 3.09
N VAL A 72 -16.02 24.04 2.71
CA VAL A 72 -15.99 22.89 3.60
C VAL A 72 -14.58 22.65 4.13
N LEU A 73 -13.57 22.80 3.29
CA LEU A 73 -12.15 22.69 3.67
C LEU A 73 -11.73 23.84 4.63
N ILE A 74 -12.14 25.10 4.34
CA ILE A 74 -11.85 26.29 5.17
C ILE A 74 -12.65 26.24 6.49
N LEU A 75 -13.88 25.73 6.50
CA LEU A 75 -14.66 25.54 7.73
C LEU A 75 -14.07 24.41 8.60
N LYS A 76 -13.54 23.37 8.00
CA LYS A 76 -12.70 22.37 8.71
C LYS A 76 -11.39 22.94 9.22
N ILE A 77 -10.74 23.85 8.46
CA ILE A 77 -9.51 24.55 8.83
C ILE A 77 -9.74 25.51 10.01
N LYS A 78 -10.93 26.11 10.13
CA LYS A 78 -11.26 27.08 11.20
C LYS A 78 -11.54 26.42 12.55
N LYS A 79 -11.72 25.09 12.61
CA LYS A 79 -12.07 24.39 13.84
C LYS A 79 -10.87 24.12 14.77
N LYS A 80 -9.62 24.30 14.31
CA LYS A 80 -8.46 24.13 15.21
C LYS A 80 -7.16 24.77 14.67
N ASN A 81 -6.55 25.64 15.45
CA ASN A 81 -5.21 26.21 15.27
C ASN A 81 -4.06 25.20 15.47
N THR A 82 -4.29 23.90 15.27
CA THR A 82 -3.36 22.81 15.56
C THR A 82 -3.28 21.76 14.46
N MET A 83 -3.63 22.08 13.21
CA MET A 83 -3.43 21.11 12.12
C MET A 83 -1.96 21.04 11.71
N ALA A 84 -1.43 19.83 11.61
CA ALA A 84 -0.09 19.57 11.11
C ALA A 84 0.09 20.15 9.70
N SER A 85 1.26 20.67 9.43
CA SER A 85 1.59 21.31 8.16
C SER A 85 1.56 20.30 7.00
N LEU A 86 1.35 20.77 5.76
CA LEU A 86 1.48 19.93 4.57
C LEU A 86 2.87 19.30 4.48
N LYS A 87 3.91 20.01 4.95
CA LYS A 87 5.28 19.53 5.04
C LYS A 87 5.39 18.28 5.92
N GLU A 88 4.72 18.25 7.08
CA GLU A 88 4.73 17.10 7.98
C GLU A 88 4.01 15.88 7.37
N LYS A 89 2.90 16.11 6.64
CA LYS A 89 2.14 15.06 5.95
C LYS A 89 2.95 14.40 4.83
N ILE A 90 3.59 15.22 4.00
CA ILE A 90 4.52 14.75 2.96
C ILE A 90 5.72 14.03 3.59
N GLY A 91 6.32 14.63 4.61
CA GLY A 91 7.46 14.05 5.31
C GLY A 91 7.13 12.69 5.93
N TYR A 92 5.93 12.54 6.51
CA TYR A 92 5.47 11.24 7.00
C TYR A 92 5.28 10.24 5.86
N GLY A 93 4.76 10.67 4.71
CA GLY A 93 4.63 9.84 3.52
C GLY A 93 5.96 9.29 2.99
N PHE A 94 7.04 10.07 3.04
CA PHE A 94 8.38 9.63 2.60
C PHE A 94 8.92 8.42 3.37
N GLY A 95 8.59 8.26 4.65
CA GLY A 95 8.97 7.09 5.42
C GLY A 95 8.38 5.79 4.85
N ASP A 96 7.10 5.83 4.46
CA ASP A 96 6.44 4.66 3.86
C ASP A 96 6.82 4.47 2.39
N MET A 97 7.13 5.55 1.67
CA MET A 97 7.73 5.48 0.33
C MET A 97 9.03 4.69 0.34
N SER A 98 9.92 4.96 1.30
CA SER A 98 11.18 4.23 1.47
C SER A 98 10.93 2.76 1.82
N SER A 99 10.11 2.50 2.83
CA SER A 99 9.81 1.14 3.29
C SER A 99 9.14 0.31 2.20
N SER A 100 8.17 0.88 1.48
CA SER A 100 7.43 0.19 0.43
C SER A 100 8.26 -0.04 -0.82
N ALA A 101 9.14 0.89 -1.18
CA ALA A 101 10.09 0.72 -2.27
C ALA A 101 10.99 -0.51 -2.03
N PHE A 102 11.61 -0.59 -0.85
CA PHE A 102 12.40 -1.75 -0.48
C PHE A 102 11.56 -3.03 -0.44
N TRP A 103 10.38 -2.96 0.22
CA TRP A 103 9.53 -4.14 0.39
C TRP A 103 9.06 -4.74 -0.93
N LYS A 104 8.85 -3.93 -1.95
CA LYS A 104 8.45 -4.42 -3.28
C LYS A 104 9.58 -5.14 -4.00
N ILE A 105 10.80 -4.62 -3.94
CA ILE A 105 11.99 -5.34 -4.46
C ILE A 105 12.14 -6.65 -3.71
N PHE A 106 12.06 -6.59 -2.39
CA PHE A 106 12.18 -7.74 -1.51
C PHE A 106 11.13 -8.82 -1.81
N SER A 107 9.87 -8.47 -1.97
CA SER A 107 8.79 -9.44 -2.19
C SER A 107 8.72 -9.97 -3.62
N ALA A 108 9.07 -9.16 -4.62
CA ALA A 108 8.98 -9.55 -6.02
C ALA A 108 10.28 -10.15 -6.56
N TYR A 109 11.43 -9.60 -6.20
CA TYR A 109 12.70 -9.93 -6.83
C TYR A 109 13.69 -10.72 -5.96
N LEU A 110 13.56 -10.71 -4.63
CA LEU A 110 14.45 -11.51 -3.78
C LEU A 110 14.31 -13.03 -4.03
N PRO A 111 13.10 -13.59 -4.22
CA PRO A 111 12.97 -15.00 -4.58
C PRO A 111 13.71 -15.36 -5.86
N ILE A 112 13.58 -14.53 -6.91
CA ILE A 112 14.26 -14.77 -8.18
C ILE A 112 15.77 -14.56 -8.05
N PHE A 113 16.22 -13.57 -7.25
CA PHE A 113 17.64 -13.37 -6.95
C PHE A 113 18.26 -14.61 -6.32
N TYR A 114 17.63 -15.17 -5.28
CA TYR A 114 18.15 -16.38 -4.64
C TYR A 114 18.14 -17.60 -5.55
N ALA A 115 17.08 -17.78 -6.35
CA ALA A 115 16.97 -18.92 -7.25
C ALA A 115 17.92 -18.84 -8.46
N THR A 116 18.09 -17.66 -9.08
CA THR A 116 18.74 -17.56 -10.40
C THR A 116 20.10 -16.88 -10.36
N VAL A 117 20.36 -15.95 -9.44
CA VAL A 117 21.60 -15.18 -9.32
C VAL A 117 22.49 -15.77 -8.24
N PHE A 118 21.92 -15.94 -7.05
CA PHE A 118 22.62 -16.52 -5.91
C PHE A 118 22.80 -18.05 -6.06
N GLN A 119 21.83 -18.70 -6.75
CA GLN A 119 21.83 -20.14 -7.05
C GLN A 119 21.65 -21.03 -5.80
N LEU A 120 20.83 -20.59 -4.84
CA LEU A 120 20.33 -21.45 -3.78
C LEU A 120 19.28 -22.41 -4.31
N SER A 121 19.17 -23.61 -3.73
CA SER A 121 18.07 -24.51 -4.05
C SER A 121 16.73 -23.90 -3.66
N LEU A 122 15.65 -24.24 -4.39
CA LEU A 122 14.32 -23.71 -4.14
C LEU A 122 13.81 -24.08 -2.75
N GLU A 123 14.16 -25.30 -2.27
CA GLU A 123 13.81 -25.79 -0.95
C GLU A 123 14.47 -24.94 0.15
N VAL A 124 15.76 -24.68 0.03
CA VAL A 124 16.53 -23.84 0.97
C VAL A 124 15.99 -22.41 0.94
N THR A 125 15.68 -21.88 -0.23
CA THR A 125 15.10 -20.55 -0.38
C THR A 125 13.72 -20.45 0.30
N GLY A 126 12.88 -21.49 0.16
CA GLY A 126 11.59 -21.57 0.85
C GLY A 126 11.73 -21.61 2.37
N VAL A 127 12.67 -22.43 2.89
CA VAL A 127 12.98 -22.51 4.33
C VAL A 127 13.52 -21.16 4.84
N LEU A 128 14.44 -20.53 4.11
CA LEU A 128 14.97 -19.21 4.42
C LEU A 128 13.83 -18.18 4.60
N MET A 129 12.91 -18.13 3.65
CA MET A 129 11.76 -17.24 3.71
C MET A 129 10.85 -17.52 4.91
N LEU A 130 10.64 -18.77 5.27
CA LEU A 130 9.79 -19.15 6.40
C LEU A 130 10.44 -18.81 7.74
N VAL A 131 11.71 -19.21 7.94
CA VAL A 131 12.46 -19.01 9.19
C VAL A 131 12.56 -17.51 9.53
N THR A 132 12.82 -16.68 8.55
CA THR A 132 12.93 -15.24 8.77
C THR A 132 11.61 -14.60 9.19
N ARG A 133 10.46 -15.19 8.82
CA ARG A 133 9.15 -14.69 9.26
C ARG A 133 8.80 -15.09 10.69
N ILE A 134 9.29 -16.24 11.13
CA ILE A 134 9.21 -16.59 12.54
C ILE A 134 10.01 -15.55 13.36
N TRP A 135 11.18 -15.15 12.85
CA TRP A 135 11.97 -14.07 13.46
C TRP A 135 11.21 -12.75 13.51
N ASP A 136 10.54 -12.35 12.44
CA ASP A 136 9.69 -11.15 12.38
C ASP A 136 8.60 -11.15 13.46
N ALA A 137 7.94 -12.29 13.67
CA ALA A 137 6.89 -12.43 14.68
C ALA A 137 7.39 -12.18 16.11
N VAL A 138 8.66 -12.46 16.37
CA VAL A 138 9.32 -12.23 17.67
C VAL A 138 9.84 -10.80 17.73
N SER A 139 10.51 -10.32 16.68
CA SER A 139 11.17 -9.03 16.66
C SER A 139 10.21 -7.83 16.66
N ASP A 140 9.03 -7.95 16.04
CA ASP A 140 8.04 -6.87 15.99
C ASP A 140 7.51 -6.47 17.39
N PRO A 141 7.02 -7.39 18.24
CA PRO A 141 6.62 -7.07 19.61
C PRO A 141 7.78 -6.57 20.46
N MET A 142 8.98 -7.15 20.30
CA MET A 142 10.18 -6.69 21.01
C MET A 142 10.49 -5.24 20.67
N MET A 143 10.49 -4.89 19.38
CA MET A 143 10.75 -3.52 18.94
C MET A 143 9.66 -2.55 19.37
N GLY A 144 8.40 -3.00 19.40
CA GLY A 144 7.29 -2.25 19.96
C GLY A 144 7.53 -1.86 21.43
N ILE A 145 7.93 -2.83 22.27
CA ILE A 145 8.26 -2.62 23.68
C ILE A 145 9.46 -1.67 23.83
N ILE A 146 10.54 -1.87 23.05
CA ILE A 146 11.75 -1.05 23.09
C ILE A 146 11.41 0.39 22.71
N SER A 147 10.71 0.59 21.60
CA SER A 147 10.36 1.93 21.12
C SER A 147 9.39 2.65 22.05
N ASP A 148 8.48 1.90 22.70
CA ASP A 148 7.54 2.43 23.68
C ASP A 148 8.20 2.95 24.95
N ARG A 149 9.36 2.43 25.32
CA ARG A 149 10.15 2.82 26.49
C ARG A 149 11.24 3.83 26.18
N THR A 150 11.49 4.10 24.90
CA THR A 150 12.52 5.06 24.48
C THR A 150 12.07 6.48 24.76
N GLN A 151 12.94 7.27 25.38
CA GLN A 151 12.74 8.70 25.63
C GLN A 151 13.99 9.46 25.22
N THR A 152 13.88 10.34 24.23
CA THR A 152 15.00 11.17 23.77
C THR A 152 14.57 12.62 23.58
N ARG A 153 15.55 13.51 23.44
CA ARG A 153 15.31 14.91 23.10
C ARG A 153 14.58 15.12 21.76
N TRP A 154 14.59 14.11 20.87
CA TRP A 154 13.97 14.17 19.54
C TRP A 154 12.57 13.54 19.52
N GLY A 155 12.12 12.96 20.63
CA GLY A 155 10.88 12.23 20.77
C GLY A 155 11.12 10.76 21.12
N LYS A 156 10.07 9.97 21.01
CA LYS A 156 10.00 8.56 21.37
C LYS A 156 10.32 7.65 20.18
N TYR A 157 9.73 7.92 19.02
CA TYR A 157 9.80 7.07 17.84
C TYR A 157 10.69 7.65 16.73
N ARG A 158 10.73 8.99 16.59
CA ARG A 158 11.55 9.67 15.57
C ARG A 158 13.03 9.31 15.55
N PRO A 159 13.72 9.12 16.67
CA PRO A 159 15.15 8.77 16.66
C PRO A 159 15.47 7.52 15.84
N TYR A 160 14.57 6.55 15.81
CA TYR A 160 14.75 5.32 15.05
C TYR A 160 14.82 5.53 13.54
N LEU A 161 14.14 6.56 13.00
CA LEU A 161 14.25 6.95 11.60
C LEU A 161 15.68 7.33 11.20
N LEU A 162 16.42 7.94 12.13
CA LEU A 162 17.81 8.33 11.90
C LEU A 162 18.79 7.21 12.23
N TRP A 163 18.60 6.55 13.38
CA TRP A 163 19.49 5.50 13.85
C TRP A 163 19.52 4.28 12.93
N MET A 164 18.36 3.91 12.38
CA MET A 164 18.21 2.74 11.52
C MET A 164 18.38 3.03 10.02
N ALA A 165 18.47 4.31 9.61
CA ALA A 165 18.57 4.66 8.19
C ALA A 165 19.85 4.11 7.53
N ILE A 166 21.01 4.23 8.18
CA ILE A 166 22.28 3.68 7.68
C ILE A 166 22.28 2.15 7.74
N PRO A 167 21.97 1.51 8.90
CA PRO A 167 21.83 0.05 8.95
C PRO A 167 20.88 -0.51 7.89
N PHE A 168 19.77 0.20 7.58
CA PHE A 168 18.82 -0.22 6.57
C PHE A 168 19.44 -0.27 5.17
N ALA A 169 20.13 0.79 4.77
CA ALA A 169 20.80 0.84 3.47
C ALA A 169 21.90 -0.24 3.36
N VAL A 170 22.72 -0.39 4.40
CA VAL A 170 23.80 -1.38 4.43
C VAL A 170 23.26 -2.80 4.40
N ALA A 171 22.29 -3.13 5.25
CA ALA A 171 21.68 -4.47 5.28
C ALA A 171 20.98 -4.81 3.96
N GLY A 172 20.32 -3.82 3.32
CA GLY A 172 19.75 -3.99 1.99
C GLY A 172 20.78 -4.35 0.93
N VAL A 173 21.91 -3.67 0.90
CA VAL A 173 23.03 -4.00 -0.02
C VAL A 173 23.62 -5.37 0.27
N MET A 174 23.85 -5.71 1.55
CA MET A 174 24.36 -7.03 1.95
C MET A 174 23.43 -8.16 1.53
N LEU A 175 22.10 -7.95 1.59
CA LEU A 175 21.10 -8.93 1.20
C LEU A 175 21.19 -9.31 -0.29
N PHE A 176 21.53 -8.35 -1.16
CA PHE A 176 21.71 -8.54 -2.60
C PHE A 176 23.18 -8.69 -3.00
N THR A 177 24.05 -9.14 -2.08
CA THR A 177 25.46 -9.44 -2.31
C THR A 177 25.67 -10.95 -2.28
N LYS A 178 26.25 -11.50 -3.34
CA LYS A 178 26.70 -12.91 -3.40
C LYS A 178 28.19 -12.95 -3.13
N PRO A 179 28.64 -13.41 -1.94
CA PRO A 179 30.06 -13.62 -1.67
C PRO A 179 30.57 -14.91 -2.33
N GLU A 180 31.89 -15.04 -2.41
CA GLU A 180 32.54 -16.23 -2.94
C GLU A 180 33.08 -17.15 -1.82
N PHE A 181 32.24 -17.44 -0.82
CA PHE A 181 32.64 -18.29 0.32
C PHE A 181 32.53 -19.79 0.03
N GLY A 182 31.92 -20.17 -1.10
CA GLY A 182 31.55 -21.56 -1.38
C GLY A 182 30.41 -22.06 -0.47
N GLU A 183 29.93 -23.28 -0.72
CA GLU A 183 28.95 -23.91 0.17
C GLU A 183 29.66 -24.61 1.35
N PRO A 184 29.15 -24.51 2.62
CA PRO A 184 27.88 -23.91 3.00
C PRO A 184 27.96 -22.40 3.34
N GLY A 185 29.08 -21.73 3.12
CA GLY A 185 29.29 -20.33 3.50
C GLY A 185 28.29 -19.37 2.85
N ASN A 186 27.97 -19.57 1.58
CA ASN A 186 26.98 -18.77 0.86
C ASN A 186 25.58 -18.91 1.46
N THR A 187 25.17 -20.11 1.80
CA THR A 187 23.87 -20.37 2.48
C THR A 187 23.80 -19.67 3.84
N ILE A 188 24.87 -19.77 4.65
CA ILE A 188 24.95 -19.06 5.95
C ILE A 188 24.86 -17.55 5.76
N TRP A 189 25.54 -17.00 4.75
CA TRP A 189 25.46 -15.58 4.40
C TRP A 189 24.04 -15.14 4.05
N ALA A 190 23.34 -15.92 3.24
CA ALA A 190 21.95 -15.62 2.87
C ALA A 190 21.04 -15.56 4.10
N PHE A 191 21.12 -16.53 5.02
CA PHE A 191 20.37 -16.53 6.27
C PHE A 191 20.72 -15.35 7.15
N PHE A 192 22.01 -15.08 7.35
CA PHE A 192 22.48 -13.97 8.17
C PHE A 192 21.97 -12.62 7.65
N THR A 193 22.18 -12.35 6.35
CA THR A 193 21.80 -11.05 5.76
C THR A 193 20.30 -10.84 5.71
N TYR A 194 19.54 -11.91 5.51
CA TYR A 194 18.08 -11.82 5.54
C TYR A 194 17.57 -11.51 6.97
N ILE A 195 18.04 -12.24 7.99
CA ILE A 195 17.67 -11.98 9.39
C ILE A 195 18.08 -10.56 9.80
N LEU A 196 19.30 -10.14 9.43
CA LEU A 196 19.80 -8.79 9.69
C LEU A 196 18.87 -7.74 9.07
N MET A 197 18.54 -7.91 7.78
CA MET A 197 17.65 -6.97 7.09
C MET A 197 16.27 -6.90 7.72
N MET A 198 15.66 -8.03 8.08
CA MET A 198 14.37 -8.06 8.74
C MET A 198 14.41 -7.39 10.13
N THR A 199 15.48 -7.61 10.89
CA THR A 199 15.68 -6.94 12.19
C THR A 199 15.74 -5.42 12.04
N VAL A 200 16.52 -4.94 11.07
CA VAL A 200 16.65 -3.50 10.81
C VAL A 200 15.36 -2.91 10.25
N TYR A 201 14.68 -3.65 9.34
CA TYR A 201 13.37 -3.27 8.81
C TYR A 201 12.34 -3.09 9.93
N THR A 202 12.23 -4.05 10.85
CA THR A 202 11.38 -3.96 12.05
C THR A 202 11.81 -2.78 12.92
N GLY A 203 13.12 -2.57 13.11
CA GLY A 203 13.71 -1.48 13.88
C GLY A 203 13.33 -0.08 13.40
N ILE A 204 13.00 0.09 12.11
CA ILE A 204 12.55 1.38 11.57
C ILE A 204 11.03 1.45 11.42
N ASN A 205 10.38 0.37 10.94
CA ASN A 205 8.96 0.40 10.58
C ASN A 205 8.02 0.37 11.78
N VAL A 206 8.34 -0.36 12.86
CA VAL A 206 7.49 -0.41 14.06
C VAL A 206 7.42 0.95 14.75
N PRO A 207 8.55 1.65 15.04
CA PRO A 207 8.50 3.01 15.55
C PRO A 207 7.84 4.00 14.57
N TYR A 208 8.13 3.90 13.27
CA TYR A 208 7.52 4.75 12.25
C TYR A 208 5.98 4.61 12.25
N GLY A 209 5.45 3.39 12.26
CA GLY A 209 4.01 3.15 12.35
C GLY A 209 3.39 3.72 13.63
N SER A 210 4.07 3.54 14.77
CA SER A 210 3.65 4.03 16.09
C SER A 210 3.68 5.56 16.19
N MET A 211 4.53 6.22 15.41
CA MET A 211 4.69 7.68 15.39
C MET A 211 3.38 8.41 15.05
N LEU A 212 2.49 7.81 14.25
CA LEU A 212 1.18 8.39 13.92
C LEU A 212 0.35 8.71 15.17
N GLY A 213 0.45 7.88 16.20
CA GLY A 213 -0.27 8.06 17.46
C GLY A 213 0.16 9.30 18.23
N VAL A 214 1.39 9.78 18.05
CA VAL A 214 1.99 10.92 18.77
C VAL A 214 2.15 12.17 17.89
N MET A 215 1.83 12.10 16.61
CA MET A 215 1.86 13.28 15.72
C MET A 215 0.63 14.15 15.89
N THR A 216 -0.55 13.57 16.07
CA THR A 216 -1.81 14.28 16.25
C THR A 216 -2.80 13.50 17.11
N GLU A 217 -3.62 14.20 17.90
CA GLU A 217 -4.75 13.63 18.65
C GLU A 217 -6.02 13.51 17.82
N ASP A 218 -6.10 14.26 16.71
CA ASP A 218 -7.30 14.34 15.89
C ASP A 218 -7.43 13.12 14.98
N SER A 219 -8.52 12.33 15.16
CA SER A 219 -8.79 11.12 14.38
C SER A 219 -8.95 11.38 12.88
N ASP A 220 -9.55 12.53 12.50
CA ASP A 220 -9.70 12.92 11.09
C ASP A 220 -8.31 13.22 10.49
N GLU A 221 -7.43 13.89 11.24
CA GLU A 221 -6.08 14.20 10.81
C GLU A 221 -5.20 12.94 10.71
N LYS A 222 -5.37 11.96 11.62
CA LYS A 222 -4.74 10.63 11.49
C LYS A 222 -5.12 9.96 10.17
N THR A 223 -6.38 10.08 9.74
CA THR A 223 -6.84 9.57 8.45
C THR A 223 -6.15 10.27 7.28
N VAL A 224 -5.98 11.60 7.36
CA VAL A 224 -5.24 12.36 6.34
C VAL A 224 -3.78 11.92 6.26
N PHE A 225 -3.09 11.78 7.39
CA PHE A 225 -1.72 11.24 7.43
C PHE A 225 -1.62 9.83 6.82
N SER A 226 -2.57 8.95 7.14
CA SER A 226 -2.64 7.60 6.57
C SER A 226 -2.87 7.61 5.05
N SER A 227 -3.67 8.56 4.55
CA SER A 227 -3.88 8.72 3.10
C SER A 227 -2.61 9.18 2.39
N PHE A 228 -1.87 10.16 2.94
CA PHE A 228 -0.56 10.56 2.43
C PHE A 228 0.43 9.39 2.46
N ARG A 229 0.50 8.69 3.58
CA ARG A 229 1.31 7.49 3.76
C ARG A 229 1.06 6.47 2.64
N MET A 230 -0.19 6.07 2.41
CA MET A 230 -0.54 5.09 1.38
C MET A 230 -0.25 5.59 -0.04
N PHE A 231 -0.51 6.85 -0.33
CA PHE A 231 -0.17 7.44 -1.62
C PHE A 231 1.32 7.33 -1.91
N PHE A 232 2.17 7.73 -0.96
CA PHE A 232 3.63 7.67 -1.11
C PHE A 232 4.16 6.22 -1.11
N ALA A 233 3.52 5.30 -0.38
CA ALA A 233 3.84 3.89 -0.40
C ALA A 233 3.69 3.30 -1.82
N TYR A 234 2.54 3.52 -2.45
CA TYR A 234 2.31 3.05 -3.83
C TYR A 234 3.17 3.79 -4.85
N ALA A 235 3.42 5.09 -4.67
CA ALA A 235 4.33 5.84 -5.53
C ALA A 235 5.76 5.27 -5.47
N GLY A 236 6.27 4.96 -4.28
CA GLY A 236 7.57 4.31 -4.09
C GLY A 236 7.62 2.91 -4.72
N SER A 237 6.56 2.13 -4.52
CA SER A 237 6.40 0.82 -5.13
C SER A 237 6.41 0.91 -6.67
N PHE A 238 5.64 1.83 -7.24
CA PHE A 238 5.63 2.08 -8.68
C PHE A 238 7.02 2.39 -9.22
N ILE A 239 7.72 3.35 -8.61
CA ILE A 239 9.04 3.79 -9.06
C ILE A 239 10.02 2.62 -9.09
N VAL A 240 10.13 1.86 -8.00
CA VAL A 240 11.12 0.78 -7.97
C VAL A 240 10.75 -0.39 -8.86
N LEU A 241 9.47 -0.75 -8.97
CA LEU A 241 9.06 -1.85 -9.85
C LEU A 241 9.25 -1.51 -11.32
N ALA A 242 9.01 -0.24 -11.71
CA ALA A 242 9.24 0.22 -13.09
C ALA A 242 10.73 0.29 -13.45
N PHE A 243 11.59 0.64 -12.50
CA PHE A 243 13.00 0.93 -12.77
C PHE A 243 13.98 -0.14 -12.28
N TRP A 244 13.56 -1.14 -11.51
CA TRP A 244 14.47 -2.14 -10.94
C TRP A 244 15.20 -2.96 -12.01
N GLU A 245 14.46 -3.61 -12.93
CA GLU A 245 15.08 -4.40 -14.01
C GLU A 245 15.94 -3.54 -14.94
N PRO A 246 15.46 -2.39 -15.45
CA PRO A 246 16.29 -1.46 -16.20
C PRO A 246 17.55 -1.01 -15.46
N LEU A 247 17.48 -0.81 -14.14
CA LEU A 247 18.64 -0.40 -13.34
C LEU A 247 19.66 -1.52 -13.20
N CYS A 248 19.21 -2.76 -12.96
CA CYS A 248 20.08 -3.93 -12.93
C CYS A 248 20.78 -4.14 -14.29
N ASN A 249 20.01 -4.07 -15.38
CA ASN A 249 20.56 -4.24 -16.73
C ASN A 249 21.49 -3.10 -17.13
N PHE A 250 21.23 -1.87 -16.69
CA PHE A 250 22.15 -0.73 -16.88
C PHE A 250 23.53 -1.00 -16.27
N PHE A 251 23.57 -1.50 -15.03
CA PHE A 251 24.84 -1.84 -14.39
C PHE A 251 25.50 -3.06 -15.05
N ALA A 252 24.75 -4.08 -15.46
CA ALA A 252 25.29 -5.22 -16.18
C ALA A 252 25.88 -4.81 -17.53
N ASN A 253 25.24 -3.89 -18.25
CA ASN A 253 25.80 -3.34 -19.49
C ASN A 253 27.10 -2.55 -19.24
N MET A 254 27.14 -1.77 -18.16
CA MET A 254 28.32 -1.02 -17.75
C MET A 254 29.50 -1.94 -17.37
N LEU A 255 29.21 -3.11 -16.82
CA LEU A 255 30.18 -4.16 -16.48
C LEU A 255 30.53 -5.06 -17.68
N GLY A 256 29.81 -4.95 -18.80
CA GLY A 256 30.00 -5.81 -19.98
C GLY A 256 29.49 -7.25 -19.77
N THR A 257 28.62 -7.49 -18.80
CA THR A 257 28.10 -8.81 -18.44
C THR A 257 26.68 -9.09 -18.93
N LEU A 258 26.00 -8.08 -19.51
CA LEU A 258 24.64 -8.23 -20.04
C LEU A 258 24.64 -9.10 -21.31
N LYS A 259 23.86 -10.18 -21.30
CA LYS A 259 23.73 -11.08 -22.45
C LYS A 259 22.60 -10.62 -23.38
N ALA A 260 22.78 -10.84 -24.68
CA ALA A 260 21.77 -10.52 -25.67
C ALA A 260 20.50 -11.37 -25.45
N GLY A 261 19.34 -10.71 -25.38
CA GLY A 261 18.04 -11.37 -25.15
C GLY A 261 17.69 -11.63 -23.67
N GLU A 262 18.56 -11.22 -22.74
CA GLU A 262 18.28 -11.35 -21.30
C GLU A 262 17.37 -10.19 -20.85
N THR A 263 16.22 -10.52 -20.26
CA THR A 263 15.25 -9.52 -19.75
C THR A 263 15.71 -8.95 -18.41
N LEU A 264 16.34 -9.77 -17.57
CA LEU A 264 16.89 -9.40 -16.26
C LEU A 264 18.23 -10.10 -16.08
N THR A 265 19.27 -9.30 -15.89
CA THR A 265 20.64 -9.81 -15.74
C THR A 265 20.79 -10.78 -14.56
N ARG A 266 21.65 -11.80 -14.72
CA ARG A 266 22.05 -12.73 -13.64
C ARG A 266 23.38 -12.35 -13.00
N ASP A 267 23.97 -11.22 -13.35
CA ASP A 267 25.22 -10.74 -12.77
C ASP A 267 24.99 -10.27 -11.31
N PRO A 268 25.60 -10.92 -10.30
CA PRO A 268 25.45 -10.55 -8.89
C PRO A 268 25.92 -9.11 -8.59
N GLN A 269 26.96 -8.63 -9.27
CA GLN A 269 27.49 -7.28 -9.05
C GLN A 269 26.52 -6.20 -9.55
N ALA A 270 25.85 -6.45 -10.67
CA ALA A 270 24.83 -5.54 -11.20
C ALA A 270 23.65 -5.38 -10.23
N TRP A 271 23.16 -6.47 -9.62
CA TRP A 271 22.13 -6.44 -8.59
C TRP A 271 22.58 -5.69 -7.34
N GLN A 272 23.81 -5.91 -6.90
CA GLN A 272 24.39 -5.21 -5.76
C GLN A 272 24.46 -3.69 -6.00
N TYR A 273 24.94 -3.26 -7.18
CA TYR A 273 25.00 -1.83 -7.51
C TYR A 273 23.62 -1.19 -7.64
N ALA A 274 22.65 -1.89 -8.23
CA ALA A 274 21.27 -1.45 -8.27
C ALA A 274 20.72 -1.26 -6.84
N MET A 275 20.99 -2.19 -5.93
CA MET A 275 20.54 -2.08 -4.55
C MET A 275 21.26 -0.97 -3.78
N MET A 276 22.52 -0.64 -4.10
CA MET A 276 23.20 0.53 -3.53
C MET A 276 22.45 1.84 -3.86
N VAL A 277 22.01 2.02 -5.11
CA VAL A 277 21.22 3.21 -5.50
C VAL A 277 19.91 3.27 -4.72
N VAL A 278 19.20 2.15 -4.62
CA VAL A 278 17.95 2.09 -3.83
C VAL A 278 18.21 2.32 -2.35
N GLY A 279 19.25 1.72 -1.79
CA GLY A 279 19.65 1.89 -0.38
C GLY A 279 19.95 3.35 -0.03
N VAL A 280 20.71 4.06 -0.88
CA VAL A 280 20.98 5.50 -0.72
C VAL A 280 19.68 6.30 -0.81
N THR A 281 18.80 5.98 -1.74
CA THR A 281 17.50 6.65 -1.88
C THR A 281 16.65 6.46 -0.62
N CYS A 282 16.55 5.24 -0.11
CA CYS A 282 15.83 4.93 1.12
C CYS A 282 16.42 5.68 2.33
N PHE A 283 17.73 5.70 2.46
CA PHE A 283 18.43 6.48 3.50
C PHE A 283 18.03 7.95 3.46
N LEU A 284 18.09 8.59 2.29
CA LEU A 284 17.72 10.00 2.13
C LEU A 284 16.25 10.25 2.49
N LEU A 285 15.34 9.37 2.08
CA LEU A 285 13.92 9.49 2.40
C LEU A 285 13.64 9.36 3.90
N PHE A 286 14.29 8.44 4.62
CA PHE A 286 14.16 8.32 6.07
C PHE A 286 14.72 9.55 6.81
N VAL A 287 15.86 10.07 6.35
CA VAL A 287 16.45 11.32 6.88
C VAL A 287 15.50 12.50 6.65
N LEU A 288 14.91 12.63 5.45
CA LEU A 288 13.90 13.65 5.16
C LEU A 288 12.66 13.49 6.05
N THR A 289 12.19 12.25 6.26
CA THR A 289 11.08 11.97 7.17
C THR A 289 11.39 12.48 8.57
N PHE A 290 12.59 12.21 9.10
CA PHE A 290 13.01 12.69 10.40
C PHE A 290 13.00 14.22 10.51
N PHE A 291 13.52 14.95 9.51
CA PHE A 291 13.57 16.41 9.54
C PHE A 291 12.21 17.08 9.29
N MET A 292 11.32 16.44 8.56
CA MET A 292 10.02 17.00 8.18
C MET A 292 8.90 16.69 9.19
N THR A 293 9.05 15.70 10.05
CA THR A 293 8.03 15.28 11.03
C THR A 293 8.37 15.72 12.45
N ARG A 294 7.35 15.80 13.32
CA ARG A 294 7.52 16.09 14.75
C ARG A 294 6.51 15.28 15.58
N GLU A 295 6.90 14.92 16.79
CA GLU A 295 6.00 14.33 17.78
C GLU A 295 5.40 15.48 18.61
N ASN A 296 4.10 15.71 18.43
CA ASN A 296 3.40 16.85 19.01
C ASN A 296 2.58 16.47 20.26
N VAL A 297 2.29 15.17 20.43
CA VAL A 297 1.45 14.65 21.51
C VAL A 297 2.30 13.95 22.55
N LYS A 298 2.20 14.41 23.80
CA LYS A 298 2.79 13.71 24.93
C LYS A 298 1.88 12.53 25.31
N THR A 299 2.37 11.31 25.15
CA THR A 299 1.65 10.12 25.59
C THR A 299 1.69 10.01 27.11
N VAL A 300 0.51 9.81 27.71
CA VAL A 300 0.40 9.42 29.12
C VAL A 300 0.93 7.99 29.25
N GLU A 301 1.70 7.73 30.29
CA GLU A 301 2.20 6.38 30.58
C GLU A 301 1.03 5.41 30.75
N LYS A 302 1.02 4.32 29.97
CA LYS A 302 0.00 3.28 30.13
C LYS A 302 0.23 2.50 31.41
N THR A 303 -0.78 2.43 32.26
CA THR A 303 -0.77 1.70 33.54
C THR A 303 -1.24 0.25 33.43
N THR A 304 -1.71 -0.19 32.23
CA THR A 304 -2.22 -1.56 32.02
C THR A 304 -1.08 -2.56 31.83
N SER A 305 -1.24 -3.74 32.44
CA SER A 305 -0.30 -4.86 32.30
C SER A 305 -0.35 -5.42 30.88
N VAL A 306 0.81 -5.74 30.30
CA VAL A 306 0.90 -6.43 28.99
C VAL A 306 0.11 -7.75 28.98
N LYS A 307 0.03 -8.42 30.15
CA LYS A 307 -0.71 -9.68 30.32
C LYS A 307 -2.22 -9.49 30.17
N ASP A 308 -2.77 -8.40 30.68
CA ASP A 308 -4.20 -8.09 30.61
C ASP A 308 -4.59 -7.69 29.17
N ASP A 309 -3.74 -6.91 28.51
CA ASP A 309 -3.92 -6.53 27.11
C ASP A 309 -3.89 -7.77 26.19
N LEU A 310 -2.95 -8.69 26.40
CA LEU A 310 -2.85 -9.95 25.64
C LEU A 310 -4.05 -10.86 25.93
N GLY A 311 -4.47 -10.96 27.20
CA GLY A 311 -5.67 -11.72 27.58
C GLY A 311 -6.92 -11.21 26.88
N SER A 312 -7.13 -9.91 26.83
CA SER A 312 -8.27 -9.29 26.15
C SER A 312 -8.26 -9.54 24.63
N LEU A 313 -7.08 -9.51 24.00
CA LEU A 313 -6.92 -9.79 22.58
C LEU A 313 -7.26 -11.23 22.23
N LEU A 314 -6.76 -12.20 23.00
CA LEU A 314 -6.99 -13.62 22.76
C LEU A 314 -8.47 -14.01 22.91
N HIS A 315 -9.25 -13.30 23.74
CA HIS A 315 -10.69 -13.50 23.89
C HIS A 315 -11.55 -12.70 22.89
N ASN A 316 -10.92 -11.95 21.98
CA ASN A 316 -11.62 -11.14 21.00
C ASN A 316 -11.95 -11.92 19.71
N GLY A 317 -13.13 -12.55 19.67
CA GLY A 317 -13.58 -13.35 18.51
C GLY A 317 -13.54 -12.60 17.16
N PRO A 318 -14.09 -11.36 17.05
CA PRO A 318 -13.97 -10.55 15.83
C PRO A 318 -12.53 -10.33 15.35
N TRP A 319 -11.58 -10.20 16.27
CA TRP A 319 -10.17 -10.07 15.94
C TRP A 319 -9.60 -11.33 15.26
N TRP A 320 -9.89 -12.54 15.80
CA TRP A 320 -9.44 -13.78 15.18
C TRP A 320 -9.98 -13.98 13.77
N ILE A 321 -11.25 -13.63 13.57
CA ILE A 321 -11.91 -13.76 12.26
C ILE A 321 -11.27 -12.79 11.25
N LEU A 322 -11.06 -11.53 11.63
CA LEU A 322 -10.43 -10.56 10.74
C LEU A 322 -8.97 -10.94 10.47
N LEU A 323 -8.23 -11.37 11.50
CA LEU A 323 -6.83 -11.83 11.38
C LEU A 323 -6.71 -12.95 10.34
N GLY A 324 -7.58 -13.97 10.40
CA GLY A 324 -7.62 -15.06 9.44
C GLY A 324 -7.92 -14.57 8.02
N GLY A 325 -8.95 -13.73 7.86
CA GLY A 325 -9.30 -13.16 6.55
C GLY A 325 -8.16 -12.34 5.94
N VAL A 326 -7.51 -11.50 6.73
CA VAL A 326 -6.38 -10.66 6.31
C VAL A 326 -5.12 -11.49 6.03
N LEU A 327 -4.86 -12.55 6.82
CA LEU A 327 -3.76 -13.48 6.57
C LEU A 327 -3.87 -14.11 5.18
N PHE A 328 -5.02 -14.69 4.84
CA PHE A 328 -5.24 -15.30 3.53
C PHE A 328 -5.25 -14.27 2.40
N PHE A 329 -5.75 -13.06 2.62
CA PHE A 329 -5.66 -11.97 1.64
C PHE A 329 -4.20 -11.58 1.35
N ASN A 330 -3.35 -11.49 2.37
CA ASN A 330 -1.92 -11.21 2.17
C ASN A 330 -1.18 -12.39 1.53
N PHE A 331 -1.58 -13.62 1.85
CA PHE A 331 -1.07 -14.83 1.20
C PHE A 331 -1.42 -14.85 -0.31
N PHE A 332 -2.66 -14.50 -0.66
CA PHE A 332 -3.08 -14.29 -2.06
C PHE A 332 -2.16 -13.29 -2.79
N ASN A 333 -1.94 -12.11 -2.20
CA ASN A 333 -1.09 -11.09 -2.80
C ASN A 333 0.35 -11.58 -2.96
N ALA A 334 0.91 -12.20 -1.93
CA ALA A 334 2.31 -12.63 -1.93
C ALA A 334 2.60 -13.69 -3.00
N ILE A 335 1.70 -14.68 -3.17
CA ILE A 335 1.85 -15.69 -4.24
C ILE A 335 1.87 -15.01 -5.60
N ARG A 336 0.91 -14.12 -5.88
CA ARG A 336 0.87 -13.44 -7.17
C ARG A 336 2.12 -12.59 -7.43
N TYR A 337 2.53 -11.77 -6.46
CA TYR A 337 3.71 -10.94 -6.62
C TYR A 337 4.99 -11.75 -6.84
N ALA A 338 5.17 -12.84 -6.10
CA ALA A 338 6.35 -13.70 -6.23
C ALA A 338 6.33 -14.56 -7.51
N ALA A 339 5.16 -14.92 -8.03
CA ALA A 339 5.04 -15.72 -9.26
C ALA A 339 5.20 -14.90 -10.55
N ILE A 340 4.91 -13.57 -10.53
CA ILE A 340 4.95 -12.73 -11.73
C ILE A 340 6.32 -12.75 -12.43
N PRO A 341 7.48 -12.58 -11.77
CA PRO A 341 8.76 -12.66 -12.47
C PRO A 341 8.98 -14.00 -13.17
N PHE A 342 8.62 -15.13 -12.54
CA PHE A 342 8.72 -16.46 -13.14
C PHE A 342 7.78 -16.62 -14.34
N PHE A 343 6.56 -16.07 -14.26
CA PHE A 343 5.61 -16.07 -15.37
C PHE A 343 6.17 -15.32 -16.58
N PHE A 344 6.74 -14.15 -16.38
CA PHE A 344 7.31 -13.37 -17.48
C PHE A 344 8.58 -13.97 -18.05
N THR A 345 9.51 -14.46 -17.24
CA THR A 345 10.76 -15.06 -17.72
C THR A 345 10.56 -16.39 -18.43
N THR A 346 9.42 -17.09 -18.20
CA THR A 346 9.17 -18.42 -18.75
C THR A 346 8.18 -18.39 -19.93
N LEU A 347 7.12 -17.55 -19.84
CA LEU A 347 5.96 -17.63 -20.72
C LEU A 347 5.81 -16.43 -21.67
N ILE A 348 6.42 -15.29 -21.35
CA ILE A 348 6.35 -14.09 -22.18
C ILE A 348 7.66 -13.92 -22.94
N ALA A 349 7.55 -13.63 -24.25
CA ALA A 349 8.72 -13.41 -25.07
C ALA A 349 9.55 -12.21 -24.57
N ALA A 350 10.89 -12.33 -24.60
CA ALA A 350 11.80 -11.28 -24.12
C ALA A 350 11.66 -9.96 -24.91
N ASP A 351 11.22 -10.05 -26.17
CA ASP A 351 10.95 -8.94 -27.09
C ASP A 351 9.47 -8.56 -27.15
N ALA A 352 8.66 -8.96 -26.16
CA ALA A 352 7.25 -8.61 -26.12
C ALA A 352 7.06 -7.11 -25.98
N HIS A 353 6.34 -6.49 -26.90
CA HIS A 353 6.07 -5.06 -26.92
C HIS A 353 4.57 -4.77 -26.87
N LEU A 354 4.21 -3.66 -26.22
CA LEU A 354 2.88 -3.08 -26.23
C LEU A 354 2.96 -1.64 -26.71
N SER A 355 2.06 -1.26 -27.62
CA SER A 355 1.99 0.09 -28.16
C SER A 355 0.71 0.78 -27.70
N PHE A 356 0.84 1.95 -27.06
CA PHE A 356 -0.27 2.75 -26.58
C PHE A 356 -0.12 4.20 -27.09
N PHE A 357 -1.03 4.66 -27.95
CA PHE A 357 -1.01 6.00 -28.60
C PHE A 357 0.30 6.30 -29.30
N SER A 358 1.12 5.73 -29.82
CA SER A 358 2.45 6.04 -30.38
C SER A 358 3.61 5.88 -29.39
N ILE A 359 3.35 5.42 -28.17
CA ILE A 359 4.38 5.02 -27.23
C ILE A 359 4.49 3.50 -27.29
N ASP A 360 5.63 3.02 -27.72
CA ASP A 360 5.96 1.61 -27.72
C ASP A 360 6.84 1.30 -26.51
N PHE A 361 6.47 0.27 -25.74
CA PHE A 361 7.21 -0.11 -24.54
C PHE A 361 7.34 -1.63 -24.41
N LEU A 362 8.46 -2.06 -23.88
CA LEU A 362 8.74 -3.45 -23.58
C LEU A 362 7.78 -3.95 -22.50
N PHE A 363 7.16 -5.11 -22.72
CA PHE A 363 6.22 -5.74 -21.81
C PHE A 363 6.93 -6.78 -20.93
N TYR A 364 7.36 -6.37 -19.76
CA TYR A 364 8.10 -7.19 -18.80
C TYR A 364 7.48 -7.11 -17.38
N ALA A 365 7.94 -7.98 -16.47
CA ALA A 365 7.38 -8.12 -15.12
C ALA A 365 7.34 -6.80 -14.35
N GLY A 366 8.39 -5.99 -14.42
CA GLY A 366 8.47 -4.71 -13.71
C GLY A 366 7.39 -3.72 -14.16
N ILE A 367 7.17 -3.55 -15.46
CA ILE A 367 6.09 -2.69 -15.99
C ILE A 367 4.72 -3.22 -15.62
N PHE A 368 4.51 -4.54 -15.71
CA PHE A 368 3.25 -5.18 -15.32
C PHE A 368 2.91 -4.94 -13.85
N LEU A 369 3.88 -5.09 -12.96
CA LEU A 369 3.75 -4.80 -11.53
C LEU A 369 3.56 -3.30 -11.28
N ALA A 370 4.33 -2.43 -11.95
CA ALA A 370 4.27 -0.99 -11.77
C ALA A 370 2.90 -0.41 -12.17
N ILE A 371 2.34 -0.84 -13.30
CA ILE A 371 0.99 -0.45 -13.72
C ILE A 371 -0.04 -0.96 -12.69
N GLY A 372 0.17 -2.15 -12.13
CA GLY A 372 -0.63 -2.66 -11.03
C GLY A 372 -0.62 -1.74 -9.80
N GLU A 373 0.52 -1.15 -9.43
CA GLU A 373 0.60 -0.21 -8.30
C GLU A 373 -0.17 1.10 -8.56
N VAL A 374 -0.14 1.61 -9.79
CA VAL A 374 -0.97 2.77 -10.18
C VAL A 374 -2.46 2.42 -10.07
N ALA A 375 -2.84 1.22 -10.50
CA ALA A 375 -4.21 0.72 -10.38
C ALA A 375 -4.62 0.52 -8.90
N ASN A 376 -3.70 0.06 -8.03
CA ASN A 376 -3.92 0.02 -6.58
C ASN A 376 -4.23 1.41 -6.01
N MET A 377 -3.50 2.46 -6.43
CA MET A 377 -3.78 3.84 -6.01
C MET A 377 -5.20 4.29 -6.38
N ALA A 378 -5.64 3.94 -7.60
CA ALA A 378 -7.02 4.20 -8.04
C ALA A 378 -8.03 3.44 -7.16
N GLY A 379 -7.78 2.17 -6.83
CA GLY A 379 -8.57 1.36 -5.92
C GLY A 379 -8.70 1.99 -4.52
N VAL A 380 -7.60 2.47 -3.94
CA VAL A 380 -7.59 3.19 -2.65
C VAL A 380 -8.48 4.43 -2.70
N ALA A 381 -8.42 5.22 -3.80
CA ALA A 381 -9.26 6.39 -3.96
C ALA A 381 -10.77 6.04 -4.04
N MET A 382 -11.09 4.88 -4.63
CA MET A 382 -12.46 4.37 -4.75
C MET A 382 -13.00 3.76 -3.45
N THR A 383 -12.16 3.42 -2.48
CA THR A 383 -12.57 2.71 -1.25
C THR A 383 -13.62 3.48 -0.46
N THR A 384 -13.39 4.76 -0.16
CA THR A 384 -14.30 5.57 0.65
C THR A 384 -15.70 5.70 0.05
N PRO A 385 -15.88 6.13 -1.22
CA PRO A 385 -17.21 6.28 -1.79
C PRO A 385 -17.97 4.95 -1.91
N ILE A 386 -17.28 3.84 -2.17
CA ILE A 386 -17.91 2.50 -2.23
C ILE A 386 -18.33 2.04 -0.84
N THR A 387 -17.44 2.19 0.15
CA THR A 387 -17.69 1.75 1.53
C THR A 387 -18.81 2.52 2.20
N LEU A 388 -18.97 3.82 1.92
CA LEU A 388 -20.09 4.61 2.43
C LEU A 388 -21.46 4.11 1.95
N LYS A 389 -21.51 3.50 0.75
CA LYS A 389 -22.75 2.95 0.18
C LYS A 389 -23.02 1.51 0.62
N LEU A 390 -22.00 0.64 0.58
CA LEU A 390 -22.14 -0.80 0.77
C LEU A 390 -21.78 -1.27 2.19
N GLY A 391 -21.02 -0.47 2.93
CA GLY A 391 -20.40 -0.86 4.21
C GLY A 391 -19.10 -1.64 4.04
N LYS A 392 -18.24 -1.64 5.07
CA LYS A 392 -16.88 -2.20 5.03
C LYS A 392 -16.87 -3.70 4.70
N LYS A 393 -17.67 -4.49 5.43
CA LYS A 393 -17.77 -5.96 5.23
C LYS A 393 -18.18 -6.33 3.81
N SER A 394 -19.25 -5.72 3.28
CA SER A 394 -19.76 -6.02 1.94
C SER A 394 -18.77 -5.60 0.85
N THR A 395 -18.14 -4.42 0.99
CA THR A 395 -17.11 -3.95 0.04
C THR A 395 -15.94 -4.92 0.00
N PHE A 396 -15.45 -5.38 1.15
CA PHE A 396 -14.37 -6.36 1.20
C PHE A 396 -14.78 -7.66 0.50
N LEU A 397 -15.97 -8.21 0.84
CA LEU A 397 -16.46 -9.46 0.27
C LEU A 397 -16.63 -9.39 -1.26
N TYR A 398 -17.28 -8.34 -1.77
CA TYR A 398 -17.46 -8.19 -3.23
C TYR A 398 -16.14 -8.02 -3.97
N SER A 399 -15.18 -7.32 -3.36
CA SER A 399 -13.83 -7.23 -3.93
C SER A 399 -13.15 -8.61 -3.99
N LEU A 400 -13.26 -9.46 -2.94
CA LEU A 400 -12.73 -10.82 -2.97
C LEU A 400 -13.40 -11.69 -4.05
N VAL A 401 -14.72 -11.61 -4.20
CA VAL A 401 -15.44 -12.34 -5.26
C VAL A 401 -14.93 -11.90 -6.64
N GLY A 402 -14.77 -10.60 -6.86
CA GLY A 402 -14.19 -10.07 -8.08
C GLY A 402 -12.76 -10.60 -8.34
N LEU A 403 -11.91 -10.65 -7.30
CA LEU A 403 -10.55 -11.20 -7.39
C LEU A 403 -10.57 -12.68 -7.81
N ILE A 404 -11.46 -13.49 -7.22
CA ILE A 404 -11.61 -14.92 -7.58
C ILE A 404 -11.93 -15.06 -9.06
N VAL A 405 -12.94 -14.33 -9.55
CA VAL A 405 -13.38 -14.41 -10.95
C VAL A 405 -12.26 -13.96 -11.90
N LEU A 406 -11.58 -12.84 -11.61
CA LEU A 406 -10.52 -12.32 -12.45
C LEU A 406 -9.28 -13.23 -12.47
N CYS A 407 -8.93 -13.85 -11.35
CA CYS A 407 -7.83 -14.81 -11.28
C CYS A 407 -8.14 -16.08 -12.09
N ILE A 408 -9.37 -16.59 -12.01
CA ILE A 408 -9.79 -17.72 -12.86
C ILE A 408 -9.76 -17.34 -14.34
N ALA A 409 -10.25 -16.13 -14.69
CA ALA A 409 -10.20 -15.64 -16.07
C ALA A 409 -8.76 -15.53 -16.61
N PHE A 410 -7.80 -15.17 -15.74
CA PHE A 410 -6.38 -15.07 -16.10
C PHE A 410 -5.81 -16.38 -16.66
N TYR A 411 -6.28 -17.54 -16.19
CA TYR A 411 -5.86 -18.87 -16.66
C TYR A 411 -6.15 -19.11 -18.13
N PHE A 412 -7.27 -18.60 -18.65
CA PHE A 412 -7.73 -18.83 -20.02
C PHE A 412 -7.12 -17.88 -21.04
N VAL A 413 -6.28 -16.92 -20.61
CA VAL A 413 -5.65 -15.97 -21.52
C VAL A 413 -4.39 -16.60 -22.13
N PRO A 414 -4.24 -16.57 -23.47
CA PRO A 414 -3.01 -17.00 -24.12
C PRO A 414 -1.79 -16.20 -23.66
N THR A 415 -0.61 -16.81 -23.71
CA THR A 415 0.65 -16.16 -23.32
C THR A 415 1.44 -15.57 -24.49
N THR A 416 0.87 -15.62 -25.70
CA THR A 416 1.51 -15.14 -26.93
C THR A 416 0.59 -14.21 -27.69
N GLY A 417 1.18 -13.20 -28.33
CA GLY A 417 0.48 -12.23 -29.16
C GLY A 417 0.04 -10.97 -28.43
N THR A 418 0.11 -9.83 -29.13
CA THR A 418 -0.15 -8.49 -28.56
C THR A 418 -1.54 -8.36 -27.92
N GLY A 419 -2.58 -9.00 -28.49
CA GLY A 419 -3.93 -9.01 -27.92
C GLY A 419 -3.99 -9.73 -26.57
N ALA A 420 -3.23 -10.83 -26.40
CA ALA A 420 -3.12 -11.56 -25.15
C ALA A 420 -2.41 -10.70 -24.09
N TYR A 421 -1.32 -10.03 -24.43
CA TYR A 421 -0.58 -9.15 -23.52
C TYR A 421 -1.45 -8.00 -22.99
N TRP A 422 -2.26 -7.37 -23.86
CA TRP A 422 -3.24 -6.37 -23.43
C TRP A 422 -4.29 -6.96 -22.49
N THR A 423 -4.78 -8.17 -22.77
CA THR A 423 -5.76 -8.84 -21.91
C THR A 423 -5.18 -9.15 -20.53
N LEU A 424 -3.94 -9.68 -20.47
CA LEU A 424 -3.22 -9.91 -19.21
C LEU A 424 -3.04 -8.62 -18.40
N LEU A 425 -2.68 -7.52 -19.08
CA LEU A 425 -2.49 -6.22 -18.45
C LEU A 425 -3.82 -5.66 -17.91
N ILE A 426 -4.91 -5.74 -18.66
CA ILE A 426 -6.24 -5.30 -18.22
C ILE A 426 -6.70 -6.11 -17.00
N LEU A 427 -6.54 -7.43 -17.02
CA LEU A 427 -6.86 -8.26 -15.87
C LEU A 427 -6.03 -7.86 -14.63
N GLN A 428 -4.74 -7.59 -14.81
CA GLN A 428 -3.88 -7.11 -13.71
C GLN A 428 -4.36 -5.77 -13.16
N ILE A 429 -4.74 -4.82 -14.01
CA ILE A 429 -5.29 -3.53 -13.59
C ILE A 429 -6.55 -3.74 -12.74
N LEU A 430 -7.48 -4.57 -13.21
CA LEU A 430 -8.72 -4.86 -12.47
C LEU A 430 -8.46 -5.55 -11.14
N ILE A 431 -7.57 -6.56 -11.12
CA ILE A 431 -7.14 -7.24 -9.88
C ILE A 431 -6.53 -6.23 -8.91
N SER A 432 -5.64 -5.35 -9.39
CA SER A 432 -4.98 -4.34 -8.57
C SER A 432 -5.96 -3.30 -8.02
N ILE A 433 -6.96 -2.85 -8.80
CA ILE A 433 -8.02 -1.97 -8.28
C ILE A 433 -8.76 -2.63 -7.11
N LEU A 434 -9.13 -3.90 -7.24
CA LEU A 434 -9.85 -4.61 -6.18
C LEU A 434 -8.98 -4.82 -4.93
N THR A 435 -7.69 -5.15 -5.10
CA THR A 435 -6.75 -5.23 -3.97
C THR A 435 -6.52 -3.88 -3.31
N GLY A 436 -6.45 -2.81 -4.11
CA GLY A 436 -6.35 -1.43 -3.63
C GLY A 436 -7.57 -1.00 -2.81
N ILE A 437 -8.79 -1.44 -3.17
CA ILE A 437 -10.00 -1.20 -2.39
C ILE A 437 -9.94 -1.90 -1.02
N ILE A 438 -9.43 -3.12 -0.94
CA ILE A 438 -9.34 -3.90 0.30
C ILE A 438 -8.32 -3.30 1.27
N SER A 439 -7.19 -2.80 0.80
CA SER A 439 -6.06 -2.37 1.65
C SER A 439 -6.43 -1.36 2.74
N PRO A 440 -7.14 -0.23 2.49
CA PRO A 440 -7.56 0.69 3.55
C PRO A 440 -8.65 0.11 4.45
N LEU A 441 -9.49 -0.82 3.94
CA LEU A 441 -10.53 -1.47 4.73
C LEU A 441 -9.96 -2.29 5.87
N VAL A 442 -8.89 -3.03 5.61
CA VAL A 442 -8.18 -3.82 6.63
C VAL A 442 -7.83 -2.96 7.85
N TRP A 443 -7.15 -1.85 7.65
CA TRP A 443 -6.76 -0.93 8.73
C TRP A 443 -7.95 -0.31 9.44
N SER A 444 -8.99 0.07 8.68
CA SER A 444 -10.22 0.61 9.23
C SER A 444 -11.02 -0.42 10.06
N MET A 445 -11.02 -1.69 9.64
CA MET A 445 -11.70 -2.77 10.38
C MET A 445 -10.92 -3.16 11.65
N TYR A 446 -9.59 -3.07 11.68
CA TYR A 446 -8.82 -3.21 12.92
C TYR A 446 -9.10 -2.07 13.91
N ALA A 447 -9.32 -0.84 13.43
CA ALA A 447 -9.78 0.26 14.29
C ALA A 447 -11.17 -0.01 14.89
N ASP A 448 -12.09 -0.57 14.10
CA ASP A 448 -13.42 -0.97 14.58
C ASP A 448 -13.33 -2.07 15.67
N ILE A 449 -12.39 -3.02 15.51
CA ILE A 449 -12.11 -4.05 16.53
C ILE A 449 -11.56 -3.41 17.82
N SER A 450 -10.73 -2.37 17.70
CA SER A 450 -10.21 -1.65 18.86
C SER A 450 -11.34 -0.97 19.65
N ASP A 451 -12.28 -0.33 18.95
CA ASP A 451 -13.47 0.28 19.59
C ASP A 451 -14.37 -0.79 20.24
N TYR A 452 -14.57 -1.93 19.59
CA TYR A 452 -15.29 -3.05 20.16
C TYR A 452 -14.60 -3.62 21.41
N ALA A 453 -13.27 -3.75 21.38
CA ALA A 453 -12.49 -4.23 22.52
C ALA A 453 -12.54 -3.27 23.72
N GLU A 454 -12.46 -1.96 23.47
CA GLU A 454 -12.57 -0.94 24.52
C GLU A 454 -13.93 -1.00 25.23
N LEU A 455 -15.02 -1.14 24.47
CA LEU A 455 -16.36 -1.25 25.04
C LEU A 455 -16.55 -2.55 25.82
N LYS A 456 -16.10 -3.68 25.29
CA LYS A 456 -16.37 -5.02 25.85
C LYS A 456 -15.44 -5.39 27.00
N PHE A 457 -14.15 -5.10 26.86
CA PHE A 457 -13.11 -5.52 27.81
C PHE A 457 -12.62 -4.38 28.69
N LYS A 458 -13.06 -3.15 28.45
CA LYS A 458 -12.64 -1.93 29.16
C LYS A 458 -11.11 -1.70 29.11
N THR A 459 -10.43 -2.28 28.11
CA THR A 459 -9.00 -2.16 27.90
C THR A 459 -8.73 -1.63 26.49
N ALA A 460 -7.95 -0.55 26.39
CA ALA A 460 -7.56 0.01 25.09
C ALA A 460 -6.27 -0.66 24.60
N SER A 461 -6.36 -1.92 24.14
CA SER A 461 -5.23 -2.67 23.55
C SER A 461 -5.00 -2.33 22.06
N THR A 462 -5.20 -1.08 21.68
CA THR A 462 -5.14 -0.60 20.28
C THR A 462 -3.80 -0.95 19.61
N GLY A 463 -2.69 -0.68 20.27
CA GLY A 463 -1.35 -0.98 19.73
C GLY A 463 -1.14 -2.46 19.43
N LEU A 464 -1.63 -3.34 20.33
CA LEU A 464 -1.52 -4.78 20.17
C LEU A 464 -2.41 -5.30 19.02
N ILE A 465 -3.61 -4.73 18.84
CA ILE A 465 -4.51 -5.04 17.71
C ILE A 465 -3.86 -4.64 16.39
N PHE A 466 -3.27 -3.45 16.31
CA PHE A 466 -2.60 -2.99 15.09
C PHE A 466 -1.28 -3.72 14.80
N SER A 467 -0.50 -4.10 15.82
CA SER A 467 0.70 -4.94 15.64
C SER A 467 0.36 -6.32 15.09
N SER A 468 -0.77 -6.89 15.48
CA SER A 468 -1.25 -8.16 14.93
C SER A 468 -1.63 -8.06 13.43
N SER A 469 -2.07 -6.89 12.97
CA SER A 469 -2.29 -6.63 11.53
C SER A 469 -0.97 -6.70 10.75
N SER A 470 0.08 -6.06 11.28
CA SER A 470 1.43 -6.15 10.69
C SER A 470 1.91 -7.60 10.64
N MET A 471 1.70 -8.35 11.72
CA MET A 471 2.03 -9.77 11.79
C MET A 471 1.29 -10.58 10.72
N ALA A 472 -0.02 -10.38 10.54
CA ALA A 472 -0.80 -11.08 9.51
C ALA A 472 -0.28 -10.79 8.09
N GLN A 473 0.13 -9.54 7.82
CA GLN A 473 0.72 -9.17 6.54
C GLN A 473 2.06 -9.90 6.32
N LYS A 474 2.92 -9.91 7.31
CA LYS A 474 4.24 -10.55 7.22
C LYS A 474 4.12 -12.07 7.08
N PHE A 475 3.27 -12.73 7.88
CA PHE A 475 3.04 -14.16 7.77
C PHE A 475 2.40 -14.54 6.44
N GLY A 476 1.35 -13.82 5.99
CA GLY A 476 0.74 -14.06 4.70
C GLY A 476 1.75 -13.91 3.55
N GLY A 477 2.60 -12.87 3.61
CA GLY A 477 3.70 -12.66 2.68
C GLY A 477 4.73 -13.80 2.67
N ALA A 478 5.09 -14.29 3.85
CA ALA A 478 6.03 -15.38 4.02
C ALA A 478 5.54 -16.71 3.47
N PHE A 479 4.34 -17.09 3.92
CA PHE A 479 3.73 -18.33 3.43
C PHE A 479 3.56 -18.26 1.91
N GLY A 480 3.23 -17.07 1.35
CA GLY A 480 3.12 -16.87 -0.08
C GLY A 480 4.45 -17.07 -0.80
N GLY A 481 5.51 -16.42 -0.34
CA GLY A 481 6.85 -16.57 -0.94
C GLY A 481 7.39 -18.00 -0.85
N ALA A 482 7.29 -18.63 0.32
CA ALA A 482 7.71 -20.00 0.52
C ALA A 482 6.88 -20.99 -0.34
N ALA A 483 5.56 -20.79 -0.39
CA ALA A 483 4.68 -21.64 -1.19
C ALA A 483 5.00 -21.58 -2.68
N VAL A 484 5.34 -20.40 -3.21
CA VAL A 484 5.77 -20.27 -4.62
C VAL A 484 7.03 -21.11 -4.87
N MET A 485 8.03 -21.02 -4.00
CA MET A 485 9.28 -21.79 -4.16
C MET A 485 9.03 -23.30 -4.10
N TRP A 486 8.27 -23.77 -3.10
CA TRP A 486 7.96 -25.20 -2.95
C TRP A 486 7.08 -25.74 -4.09
N LEU A 487 6.11 -24.95 -4.56
CA LEU A 487 5.26 -25.36 -5.67
C LEU A 487 6.05 -25.37 -6.99
N LEU A 488 6.93 -24.40 -7.24
CA LEU A 488 7.83 -24.43 -8.40
C LEU A 488 8.74 -25.65 -8.38
N ALA A 489 9.33 -25.98 -7.21
CA ALA A 489 10.13 -27.20 -7.06
C ALA A 489 9.29 -28.47 -7.28
N ALA A 490 8.07 -28.53 -6.75
CA ALA A 490 7.16 -29.67 -6.92
C ALA A 490 6.71 -29.86 -8.38
N PHE A 491 6.57 -28.78 -9.16
CA PHE A 491 6.28 -28.82 -10.60
C PHE A 491 7.54 -29.02 -11.46
N GLY A 492 8.72 -29.25 -10.86
CA GLY A 492 9.95 -29.52 -11.58
C GLY A 492 10.53 -28.32 -12.33
N PHE A 493 10.33 -27.09 -11.82
CA PHE A 493 10.90 -25.88 -12.42
C PHE A 493 12.44 -25.96 -12.39
N ASN A 494 13.07 -25.88 -13.58
CA ASN A 494 14.53 -25.89 -13.71
C ASN A 494 15.08 -24.46 -13.60
N THR A 495 16.01 -24.26 -12.67
CA THR A 495 16.65 -22.97 -12.41
C THR A 495 17.92 -22.74 -13.24
N GLU A 496 18.39 -23.73 -14.00
CA GLU A 496 19.59 -23.61 -14.84
C GLU A 496 19.38 -22.56 -15.94
N GLU A 497 20.46 -21.90 -16.31
CA GLU A 497 20.42 -20.86 -17.34
C GLU A 497 20.13 -21.46 -18.72
N GLY A 498 19.09 -20.92 -19.39
CA GLY A 498 18.69 -21.41 -20.71
C GLY A 498 17.94 -22.74 -20.73
N ALA A 499 17.63 -23.30 -19.57
CA ALA A 499 16.85 -24.52 -19.48
C ALA A 499 15.45 -24.37 -20.08
N VAL A 500 15.08 -25.29 -20.95
CA VAL A 500 13.70 -25.41 -21.44
C VAL A 500 12.84 -26.01 -20.33
N GLN A 501 11.80 -25.27 -19.92
CA GLN A 501 10.91 -25.72 -18.87
C GLN A 501 9.99 -26.84 -19.37
N THR A 502 9.68 -27.78 -18.46
CA THR A 502 8.73 -28.85 -18.76
C THR A 502 7.29 -28.33 -18.85
N GLU A 503 6.40 -29.03 -19.52
CA GLU A 503 4.98 -28.67 -19.59
C GLU A 503 4.35 -28.60 -18.18
N GLU A 504 4.78 -29.46 -17.25
CA GLU A 504 4.34 -29.45 -15.86
C GLU A 504 4.77 -28.19 -15.14
N ALA A 505 6.01 -27.72 -15.34
CA ALA A 505 6.51 -26.47 -14.74
C ALA A 505 5.77 -25.24 -15.31
N ILE A 506 5.53 -25.21 -16.63
CA ILE A 506 4.75 -24.15 -17.30
C ILE A 506 3.32 -24.11 -16.73
N HIS A 507 2.66 -25.27 -16.66
CA HIS A 507 1.32 -25.37 -16.09
C HIS A 507 1.30 -24.96 -14.60
N GLY A 508 2.31 -25.34 -13.82
CA GLY A 508 2.47 -24.91 -12.44
C GLY A 508 2.55 -23.39 -12.28
N ILE A 509 3.30 -22.70 -13.14
CA ILE A 509 3.39 -21.23 -13.15
C ILE A 509 2.04 -20.60 -13.49
N GLN A 510 1.30 -21.15 -14.46
CA GLN A 510 -0.05 -20.68 -14.80
C GLN A 510 -1.02 -20.86 -13.62
N LEU A 511 -0.95 -21.97 -12.89
CA LEU A 511 -1.75 -22.20 -11.68
C LEU A 511 -1.40 -21.22 -10.55
N LEU A 512 -0.11 -20.88 -10.38
CA LEU A 512 0.34 -19.89 -9.40
C LEU A 512 -0.15 -18.46 -9.70
N MET A 513 -0.49 -18.15 -10.95
CA MET A 513 -1.06 -16.87 -11.35
C MET A 513 -2.60 -16.84 -11.30
N SER A 514 -3.27 -18.00 -11.20
CA SER A 514 -4.72 -18.14 -11.43
C SER A 514 -5.45 -18.91 -10.32
N TRP A 515 -5.56 -20.22 -10.45
CA TRP A 515 -6.39 -21.07 -9.58
C TRP A 515 -5.92 -21.12 -8.13
N ILE A 516 -4.60 -21.14 -7.88
CA ILE A 516 -4.06 -21.18 -6.52
C ILE A 516 -4.41 -19.90 -5.76
N PRO A 517 -4.13 -18.69 -6.29
CA PRO A 517 -4.59 -17.46 -5.65
C PRO A 517 -6.11 -17.37 -5.52
N ALA A 518 -6.88 -17.82 -6.53
CA ALA A 518 -8.34 -17.84 -6.44
C ALA A 518 -8.84 -18.68 -5.25
N GLY A 519 -8.29 -19.87 -5.06
CA GLY A 519 -8.61 -20.74 -3.90
C GLY A 519 -8.29 -20.09 -2.56
N ILE A 520 -7.16 -19.39 -2.47
CA ILE A 520 -6.77 -18.65 -1.26
C ILE A 520 -7.71 -17.46 -1.00
N ALA A 521 -8.13 -16.75 -2.05
CA ALA A 521 -9.12 -15.68 -1.93
C ALA A 521 -10.49 -16.21 -1.44
N VAL A 522 -10.88 -17.44 -1.83
CA VAL A 522 -12.08 -18.11 -1.29
C VAL A 522 -11.94 -18.31 0.23
N LEU A 523 -10.78 -18.76 0.71
CA LEU A 523 -10.56 -18.91 2.16
C LEU A 523 -10.69 -17.56 2.88
N SER A 524 -10.10 -16.51 2.35
CA SER A 524 -10.28 -15.14 2.89
C SER A 524 -11.76 -14.75 2.92
N ALA A 525 -12.52 -15.02 1.84
CA ALA A 525 -13.93 -14.67 1.75
C ALA A 525 -14.78 -15.41 2.82
N ILE A 526 -14.48 -16.68 3.13
CA ILE A 526 -15.15 -17.43 4.18
C ILE A 526 -15.03 -16.71 5.53
N PHE A 527 -13.83 -16.26 5.91
CA PHE A 527 -13.62 -15.48 7.13
C PHE A 527 -14.42 -14.17 7.13
N ILE A 528 -14.44 -13.44 6.01
CA ILE A 528 -15.19 -12.18 5.92
C ILE A 528 -16.71 -12.40 5.97
N ILE A 529 -17.22 -13.51 5.45
CA ILE A 529 -18.65 -13.86 5.53
C ILE A 529 -19.09 -14.00 7.01
N ILE A 530 -18.28 -14.65 7.83
CA ILE A 530 -18.60 -14.86 9.27
C ILE A 530 -18.23 -13.65 10.15
N TYR A 531 -17.57 -12.61 9.62
CA TYR A 531 -17.17 -11.42 10.38
C TYR A 531 -18.39 -10.68 10.96
N PRO A 532 -18.47 -10.45 12.30
CA PRO A 532 -19.70 -10.01 12.94
C PRO A 532 -19.91 -8.49 12.99
N LEU A 533 -18.83 -7.69 12.85
CA LEU A 533 -18.91 -6.23 12.99
C LEU A 533 -19.40 -5.58 11.69
N THR A 534 -20.72 -5.57 11.50
CA THR A 534 -21.36 -4.86 10.37
C THR A 534 -21.44 -3.35 10.64
N THR A 535 -21.70 -2.56 9.59
CA THR A 535 -21.89 -1.11 9.69
C THR A 535 -22.97 -0.72 10.72
N LYS A 536 -24.07 -1.49 10.81
CA LYS A 536 -25.14 -1.28 11.81
C LYS A 536 -24.60 -1.50 13.22
N ARG A 537 -23.89 -2.61 13.45
CA ARG A 537 -23.33 -2.94 14.75
C ARG A 537 -22.27 -1.92 15.20
N MET A 538 -21.44 -1.42 14.27
CA MET A 538 -20.44 -0.39 14.60
C MET A 538 -21.05 0.96 14.95
N LYS A 539 -22.21 1.33 14.40
CA LYS A 539 -22.96 2.53 14.84
C LYS A 539 -23.44 2.38 16.28
N GLU A 540 -24.04 1.23 16.63
CA GLU A 540 -24.48 0.92 17.99
C GLU A 540 -23.32 0.97 18.99
N ILE A 541 -22.15 0.37 18.65
CA ILE A 541 -20.92 0.40 19.46
C ILE A 541 -20.45 1.84 19.64
N GLY A 542 -20.44 2.64 18.57
CA GLY A 542 -20.01 4.05 18.64
C GLY A 542 -20.89 4.92 19.53
N GLU A 543 -22.21 4.67 19.58
CA GLU A 543 -23.13 5.35 20.50
C GLU A 543 -22.87 4.95 21.93
N GLN A 544 -22.74 3.66 22.23
CA GLN A 544 -22.44 3.15 23.58
C GLN A 544 -21.07 3.63 24.07
N LEU A 545 -20.06 3.69 23.20
CA LEU A 545 -18.73 4.15 23.55
C LEU A 545 -18.69 5.65 23.90
N LYS A 546 -19.51 6.48 23.24
CA LYS A 546 -19.68 7.90 23.60
C LYS A 546 -20.28 8.08 25.00
N GLU A 547 -21.19 7.20 25.41
CA GLU A 547 -21.76 7.21 26.75
C GLU A 547 -20.74 6.69 27.77
N PHE A 548 -19.97 5.68 27.43
CA PHE A 548 -18.93 5.09 28.31
C PHE A 548 -17.76 6.05 28.58
N ARG A 549 -17.40 6.91 27.60
CA ARG A 549 -16.31 7.89 27.71
C ARG A 549 -16.72 9.22 28.37
N LYS A 550 -18.03 9.43 28.68
CA LYS A 550 -18.52 10.57 29.46
C LYS A 550 -18.36 10.34 30.95
#